data_e89ef12d7a23146589c21149ae79a084
#
_entry.id   e89ef12d7a23146589c21149ae79a084
#
_cell.length_a   1.000
_cell.length_b   1.000
_cell.length_c   1.000
_cell.angle_alpha   90.00
_cell.angle_beta   90.00
_cell.angle_gamma   90.00
#
_symmetry.space_group_name_H-M   'P 1'
#
loop_
_entity.id
_entity.type
_entity.pdbx_description
1 polymer ?
#
loop_
_entity_poly.entity_id
_entity_poly.type
_entity_poly.pdbx_seq_one_letter_code
_entity_poly.pdbx_strand_id
1 'polypeptide(L)'
;MDSYSIIIKPHVTEKTMNLIDMNNEITFVVNRKANKNQIKRAFEELYEEKVARVNTHITTKGEKVAYIKLVEEEMAEELAVRIGVF
;
A
#
# COMPACT_ATOMS: atom_id res chain seq x y z
N MET A 1 14.38 3.87 -9.50
CA MET A 1 13.17 4.68 -9.19
C MET A 1 13.22 5.14 -7.75
N ASP A 2 12.85 6.37 -7.50
CA ASP A 2 12.74 6.83 -6.11
C ASP A 2 11.40 6.38 -5.50
N SER A 3 11.28 6.50 -4.19
CA SER A 3 10.11 6.01 -3.45
C SER A 3 8.81 6.69 -3.87
N TYR A 4 8.86 7.98 -4.19
CA TYR A 4 7.68 8.72 -4.64
C TYR A 4 7.23 8.31 -6.04
N SER A 5 8.16 7.85 -6.88
CA SER A 5 7.83 7.34 -8.20
C SER A 5 7.22 5.94 -8.12
N ILE A 6 7.52 5.20 -7.06
CA ILE A 6 7.04 3.83 -6.88
C ILE A 6 5.65 3.82 -6.24
N ILE A 7 5.47 4.53 -5.13
CA ILE A 7 4.19 4.62 -4.41
C ILE A 7 3.49 5.88 -4.89
N ILE A 8 2.42 5.73 -5.66
CA ILE A 8 1.80 6.87 -6.35
C ILE A 8 0.71 7.52 -5.52
N LYS A 9 -0.31 6.75 -5.14
CA LYS A 9 -1.45 7.29 -4.38
C LYS A 9 -2.22 6.15 -3.72
N PRO A 10 -2.99 6.43 -2.66
CA PRO A 10 -3.86 5.40 -2.07
C PRO A 10 -4.90 4.95 -3.08
N HIS A 11 -5.20 3.65 -3.05
CA HIS A 11 -6.28 3.07 -3.85
C HIS A 11 -7.46 2.81 -2.92
N VAL A 12 -8.50 3.64 -3.02
CA VAL A 12 -9.60 3.65 -2.05
C VAL A 12 -10.87 3.08 -2.70
N THR A 13 -11.27 1.91 -2.22
CA THR A 13 -12.52 1.28 -2.59
C THR A 13 -13.12 0.70 -1.31
N GLU A 14 -14.37 0.24 -1.37
CA GLU A 14 -14.98 -0.42 -0.24
C GLU A 14 -14.16 -1.62 0.21
N LYS A 15 -13.70 -2.43 -0.75
CA LYS A 15 -12.85 -3.58 -0.47
C LYS A 15 -11.55 -3.20 0.23
N THR A 16 -10.85 -2.19 -0.30
CA THR A 16 -9.55 -1.81 0.26
C THR A 16 -9.70 -1.16 1.63
N MET A 17 -10.79 -0.45 1.86
CA MET A 17 -11.08 0.10 3.19
C MET A 17 -11.36 -1.01 4.22
N ASN A 18 -12.07 -2.05 3.80
CA ASN A 18 -12.31 -3.21 4.67
C ASN A 18 -11.02 -3.95 5.01
N LEU A 19 -10.08 -4.04 4.06
CA LEU A 19 -8.80 -4.70 4.29
C LEU A 19 -7.95 -3.98 5.35
N ILE A 20 -8.10 -2.68 5.48
CA ILE A 20 -7.41 -1.92 6.51
C ILE A 20 -7.78 -2.44 7.91
N ASP A 21 -9.07 -2.61 8.16
CA ASP A 21 -9.54 -3.09 9.46
C ASP A 21 -9.35 -4.59 9.64
N MET A 22 -9.63 -5.37 8.60
CA MET A 22 -9.69 -6.83 8.72
C MET A 22 -8.35 -7.52 8.60
N ASN A 23 -7.45 -6.97 7.79
CA ASN A 23 -6.20 -7.63 7.46
C ASN A 23 -4.96 -6.81 7.77
N ASN A 24 -5.11 -5.61 8.29
CA ASN A 24 -3.98 -4.70 8.50
C ASN A 24 -3.21 -4.47 7.20
N GLU A 25 -3.95 -4.36 6.09
CA GLU A 25 -3.40 -4.10 4.76
C GLU A 25 -3.85 -2.74 4.26
N ILE A 26 -2.91 -1.98 3.71
CA ILE A 26 -3.21 -0.72 3.05
C ILE A 26 -2.87 -0.85 1.57
N THR A 27 -3.70 -0.27 0.71
CA THR A 27 -3.57 -0.47 -0.74
C THR A 27 -3.20 0.83 -1.44
N PHE A 28 -2.20 0.76 -2.31
CA PHE A 28 -1.75 1.90 -3.10
C PHE A 28 -1.70 1.55 -4.57
N VAL A 29 -1.96 2.57 -5.41
CA VAL A 29 -1.58 2.50 -6.81
C VAL A 29 -0.07 2.69 -6.86
N VAL A 30 0.61 1.82 -7.60
CA VAL A 30 2.07 1.81 -7.68
C VAL A 30 2.51 1.85 -9.15
N ASN A 31 3.79 2.14 -9.36
CA ASN A 31 4.38 2.12 -10.68
C ASN A 31 4.32 0.70 -11.26
N ARG A 32 3.82 0.57 -12.49
CA ARG A 32 3.66 -0.75 -13.12
C ARG A 32 4.96 -1.53 -13.25
N LYS A 33 6.08 -0.84 -13.35
CA LYS A 33 7.40 -1.45 -13.52
C LYS A 33 8.05 -1.85 -12.20
N ALA A 34 7.49 -1.44 -11.07
CA ALA A 34 8.05 -1.77 -9.78
C ALA A 34 7.71 -3.21 -9.39
N ASN A 35 8.70 -3.91 -8.84
CA ASN A 35 8.47 -5.24 -8.28
C ASN A 35 8.14 -5.16 -6.78
N LYS A 36 7.78 -6.30 -6.20
CA LYS A 36 7.36 -6.35 -4.79
C LYS A 36 8.44 -5.85 -3.82
N ASN A 37 9.70 -6.17 -4.10
CA ASN A 37 10.81 -5.72 -3.25
C ASN A 37 11.00 -4.21 -3.31
N GLN A 38 10.88 -3.64 -4.49
CA GLN A 38 10.97 -2.19 -4.67
C GLN A 38 9.81 -1.49 -3.96
N ILE A 39 8.60 -2.03 -4.08
CA ILE A 39 7.41 -1.49 -3.43
C ILE A 39 7.57 -1.52 -1.91
N LYS A 40 8.03 -2.65 -1.37
CA LYS A 40 8.26 -2.79 0.06
C LYS A 40 9.25 -1.76 0.58
N ARG A 41 10.39 -1.63 -0.08
CA ARG A 41 11.42 -0.66 0.33
C ARG A 41 10.92 0.77 0.25
N ALA A 42 10.21 1.10 -0.83
CA ALA A 42 9.68 2.44 -1.01
C ALA A 42 8.67 2.78 0.08
N PHE A 43 7.78 1.86 0.39
CA PHE A 43 6.78 2.08 1.42
C PHE A 43 7.43 2.25 2.80
N GLU A 44 8.39 1.37 3.14
CA GLU A 44 9.10 1.45 4.42
C GLU A 44 9.87 2.77 4.55
N GLU A 45 10.45 3.24 3.45
CA GLU A 45 11.16 4.52 3.45
C GLU A 45 10.22 5.71 3.63
N LEU A 46 9.07 5.72 2.93
CA LEU A 46 8.16 6.85 2.99
C LEU A 46 7.38 6.95 4.30
N TYR A 47 6.98 5.83 4.85
CA TYR A 47 6.08 5.81 6.00
C TYR A 47 6.73 5.30 7.28
N GLU A 48 7.98 4.85 7.21
CA GLU A 48 8.76 4.39 8.36
C GLU A 48 8.08 3.29 9.16
N GLU A 49 7.35 2.40 8.43
CA GLU A 49 6.69 1.24 9.03
C GLU A 49 7.13 -0.03 8.33
N LYS A 50 7.31 -1.11 9.10
CA LYS A 50 7.76 -2.38 8.54
C LYS A 50 6.63 -3.11 7.84
N VAL A 51 6.95 -3.63 6.66
CA VAL A 51 6.01 -4.34 5.78
C VAL A 51 6.22 -5.84 5.95
N ALA A 52 5.12 -6.56 6.23
CA ALA A 52 5.15 -8.02 6.33
C ALA A 52 5.15 -8.67 4.96
N ARG A 53 4.33 -8.19 4.05
CA ARG A 53 4.30 -8.70 2.67
C ARG A 53 3.64 -7.70 1.74
N VAL A 54 3.89 -7.89 0.45
CA VAL A 54 3.27 -7.10 -0.62
C VAL A 54 2.68 -8.07 -1.64
N ASN A 55 1.41 -7.90 -1.95
CA ASN A 55 0.76 -8.57 -3.07
C ASN A 55 0.38 -7.52 -4.09
N THR A 56 0.45 -7.86 -5.37
CA THR A 56 0.15 -6.92 -6.44
C THR A 56 -0.94 -7.46 -7.37
N HIS A 57 -1.66 -6.55 -8.00
CA HIS A 57 -2.74 -6.87 -8.92
C HIS A 57 -2.85 -5.77 -9.97
N ILE A 58 -3.15 -6.15 -11.20
CA ILE A 58 -3.43 -5.18 -12.27
C ILE A 58 -4.95 -5.06 -12.39
N THR A 59 -5.46 -3.83 -12.23
CA THR A 59 -6.90 -3.58 -12.35
C THR A 59 -7.35 -3.60 -13.79
N THR A 60 -8.67 -3.62 -14.01
CA THR A 60 -9.25 -3.58 -15.35
C THR A 60 -8.88 -2.30 -16.10
N LYS A 61 -8.55 -1.23 -15.38
CA LYS A 61 -8.10 0.04 -15.98
C LYS A 61 -6.61 0.04 -16.31
N GLY A 62 -5.92 -1.06 -16.01
CA GLY A 62 -4.49 -1.16 -16.27
C GLY A 62 -3.59 -0.59 -15.18
N GLU A 63 -4.14 -0.16 -14.07
CA GLU A 63 -3.34 0.30 -12.94
C GLU A 63 -2.81 -0.88 -12.15
N LYS A 64 -1.57 -0.77 -11.70
CA LYS A 64 -1.02 -1.75 -10.77
C LYS A 64 -1.29 -1.28 -9.34
N VAL A 65 -1.90 -2.14 -8.54
CA VAL A 65 -2.14 -1.85 -7.13
C VAL A 65 -1.35 -2.82 -6.27
N ALA A 66 -0.92 -2.34 -5.12
CA ALA A 66 -0.18 -3.15 -4.14
C ALA A 66 -0.96 -3.20 -2.83
N TYR A 67 -1.21 -4.41 -2.37
CA TYR A 67 -1.80 -4.67 -1.06
C TYR A 67 -0.64 -4.88 -0.10
N ILE A 68 -0.46 -3.93 0.80
CA ILE A 68 0.72 -3.87 1.67
C ILE A 68 0.29 -4.22 3.09
N LYS A 69 0.70 -5.40 3.54
CA LYS A 69 0.41 -5.85 4.89
C LYS A 69 1.50 -5.38 5.84
N LEU A 70 1.08 -4.76 6.94
CA LEU A 70 2.02 -4.22 7.91
C LEU A 70 2.29 -5.21 9.04
N VAL A 71 3.48 -5.11 9.61
CA VAL A 71 3.91 -5.98 10.71
C VAL A 71 3.20 -5.61 12.01
N GLU A 72 3.16 -4.32 12.33
CA GLU A 72 2.55 -3.84 13.57
C GLU A 72 1.04 -3.83 13.46
N GLU A 73 0.36 -4.45 14.43
CA GLU A 73 -1.09 -4.54 14.44
C GLU A 73 -1.74 -3.15 14.43
N GLU A 74 -2.84 -3.03 13.70
CA GLU A 74 -3.63 -1.79 13.59
C GLU A 74 -2.88 -0.63 12.93
N MET A 75 -1.68 -0.86 12.42
CA MET A 75 -0.90 0.22 11.81
C MET A 75 -1.49 0.69 10.49
N ALA A 76 -2.14 -0.20 9.73
CA ALA A 76 -2.80 0.21 8.48
C ALA A 76 -3.90 1.23 8.75
N GLU A 77 -4.68 1.04 9.81
CA GLU A 77 -5.71 2.00 10.20
C GLU A 77 -5.10 3.34 10.62
N GLU A 78 -4.05 3.30 11.43
CA GLU A 78 -3.37 4.51 11.88
C GLU A 78 -2.81 5.30 10.70
N LEU A 79 -2.15 4.62 9.75
CA LEU A 79 -1.65 5.28 8.55
C LEU A 79 -2.78 5.81 7.66
N ALA A 80 -3.88 5.07 7.53
CA ALA A 80 -5.02 5.51 6.73
C ALA A 80 -5.62 6.80 7.27
N VAL A 81 -5.71 6.95 8.57
CA VAL A 81 -6.14 8.18 9.21
C VAL A 81 -5.15 9.32 8.91
N ARG A 82 -3.86 9.03 9.06
CA ARG A 82 -2.80 10.03 8.86
C ARG A 82 -2.76 10.55 7.44
N ILE A 83 -2.95 9.68 6.45
CA ILE A 83 -2.91 10.09 5.04
C ILE A 83 -4.27 10.54 4.50
N GLY A 84 -5.31 10.50 5.33
CA GLY A 84 -6.61 11.06 4.97
C GLY A 84 -7.55 10.14 4.20
N VAL A 85 -7.33 8.82 4.25
CA VAL A 85 -8.19 7.83 3.59
C VAL A 85 -9.42 7.51 4.45
N PHE A 86 -9.28 7.68 5.73
CA PHE A 86 -10.36 7.48 6.69
C PHE A 86 -10.85 8.79 7.27
#